data_0fb54c20da4123494920ac156259dcb2
#
_entry.id   0fb54c20da4123494920ac156259dcb2
#
_cell.length_a   1.000
_cell.length_b   1.000
_cell.length_c   1.000
_cell.angle_alpha   90.00
_cell.angle_beta   90.00
_cell.angle_gamma   90.00
#
_symmetry.space_group_name_H-M   'P 1'
#
loop_
_entity.id
_entity.type
_entity.pdbx_description
1 polymer ?
#
loop_
_entity_poly.entity_id
_entity_poly.type
_entity_poly.pdbx_seq_one_letter_code
_entity_poly.pdbx_strand_id
1 'polypeptide(L)'
;MARSSRIPALLRQLGGDPLALGDAARSKRSEDLTPRTKTADKVVQSVCPFCAVGCGQRIYVKDGAIVQIEGDPDSPISRGRLCPKGSATKNMVTSPLRETKVKYRRPYGTEWEELSLEQATDMIADRVIRTRADTWEDENRDHKPLNRTLGFAFLGGATLDTEENYLIKKFFSGAGVVSVENQARI
;
A
#
# COMPACT_ATOMS: atom_id res chain seq x y z
N MET A 1 -13.84 28.64 -47.15
CA MET A 1 -13.42 28.62 -45.70
C MET A 1 -14.53 29.26 -44.89
N ALA A 2 -15.40 28.46 -44.28
CA ALA A 2 -16.51 28.96 -43.48
C ALA A 2 -15.96 29.48 -42.11
N ARG A 3 -16.09 30.77 -41.82
CA ARG A 3 -15.84 31.30 -40.51
C ARG A 3 -16.88 30.73 -39.53
N SER A 4 -16.50 29.74 -38.75
CA SER A 4 -17.28 29.29 -37.62
C SER A 4 -17.46 30.50 -36.68
N SER A 5 -18.69 30.99 -36.57
CA SER A 5 -19.06 32.00 -35.58
C SER A 5 -18.79 31.43 -34.20
N ARG A 6 -17.71 31.88 -33.58
CA ARG A 6 -17.39 31.49 -32.20
C ARG A 6 -18.37 32.23 -31.27
N ILE A 7 -19.48 31.57 -30.96
CA ILE A 7 -20.34 32.02 -29.87
C ILE A 7 -19.46 32.08 -28.60
N PRO A 8 -19.42 33.22 -27.90
CA PRO A 8 -18.67 33.32 -26.65
C PRO A 8 -19.01 32.19 -25.68
N ALA A 9 -18.03 31.63 -24.98
CA ALA A 9 -18.19 30.49 -24.08
C ALA A 9 -19.34 30.74 -23.05
N LEU A 10 -19.49 31.98 -22.58
CA LEU A 10 -20.57 32.39 -21.69
C LEU A 10 -21.96 32.17 -22.31
N LEU A 11 -22.16 32.54 -23.56
CA LEU A 11 -23.46 32.36 -24.23
C LEU A 11 -23.78 30.89 -24.50
N ARG A 12 -22.79 30.08 -24.76
CA ARG A 12 -22.94 28.61 -24.84
C ARG A 12 -23.32 28.02 -23.48
N GLN A 13 -22.72 28.50 -22.42
CA GLN A 13 -23.02 28.04 -21.07
C GLN A 13 -24.46 28.39 -20.68
N LEU A 14 -24.91 29.60 -20.91
CA LEU A 14 -26.27 30.04 -20.63
C LEU A 14 -27.33 29.27 -21.44
N GLY A 15 -27.00 28.87 -22.69
CA GLY A 15 -27.90 28.11 -23.55
C GLY A 15 -27.94 26.61 -23.34
N GLY A 16 -26.84 26.02 -22.84
CA GLY A 16 -26.67 24.56 -22.76
C GLY A 16 -26.32 24.01 -21.37
N ASP A 17 -25.78 24.87 -20.50
CA ASP A 17 -25.32 24.40 -19.16
C ASP A 17 -25.41 25.57 -18.15
N PRO A 18 -26.64 26.04 -17.85
CA PRO A 18 -26.84 27.21 -16.97
C PRO A 18 -26.35 26.98 -15.54
N LEU A 19 -26.24 25.69 -15.11
CA LEU A 19 -25.75 25.33 -13.78
C LEU A 19 -24.24 25.04 -13.75
N ALA A 20 -23.55 25.27 -14.86
CA ALA A 20 -22.11 25.01 -15.01
C ALA A 20 -21.68 23.54 -14.66
N LEU A 21 -22.49 22.56 -15.05
CA LEU A 21 -22.24 21.13 -14.84
C LEU A 21 -21.22 20.55 -15.84
N GLY A 22 -20.71 21.38 -16.76
CA GLY A 22 -19.67 21.01 -17.71
C GLY A 22 -20.17 20.64 -19.11
N ASP A 23 -21.47 20.65 -19.37
CA ASP A 23 -22.04 20.28 -20.69
C ASP A 23 -21.56 21.21 -21.80
N ALA A 24 -21.44 22.51 -21.53
CA ALA A 24 -20.94 23.49 -22.49
C ALA A 24 -19.43 23.27 -22.84
N ALA A 25 -18.67 22.57 -22.01
CA ALA A 25 -17.27 22.28 -22.19
C ALA A 25 -17.02 20.92 -22.87
N ARG A 26 -18.05 20.09 -23.08
CA ARG A 26 -17.94 18.79 -23.74
C ARG A 26 -17.49 18.96 -25.20
N SER A 27 -16.51 18.18 -25.58
CA SER A 27 -16.12 17.97 -26.98
C SER A 27 -16.70 16.66 -27.50
N LYS A 28 -16.76 16.46 -28.80
CA LYS A 28 -17.12 15.15 -29.40
C LYS A 28 -16.30 14.02 -28.81
N ARG A 29 -15.00 14.25 -28.61
CA ARG A 29 -14.11 13.24 -27.99
C ARG A 29 -14.52 12.94 -26.54
N SER A 30 -14.99 13.92 -25.77
CA SER A 30 -15.44 13.70 -24.39
C SER A 30 -16.76 12.92 -24.35
N GLU A 31 -17.63 13.10 -25.33
CA GLU A 31 -18.90 12.37 -25.44
C GLU A 31 -18.69 10.88 -25.71
N ASP A 32 -17.65 10.53 -26.48
CA ASP A 32 -17.30 9.16 -26.81
C ASP A 32 -16.54 8.42 -25.68
N LEU A 33 -16.13 9.13 -24.62
CA LEU A 33 -15.37 8.53 -23.54
C LEU A 33 -16.28 7.82 -22.52
N THR A 34 -16.00 6.55 -22.29
CA THR A 34 -16.62 5.79 -21.21
C THR A 34 -15.67 5.70 -20.01
N PRO A 35 -16.09 6.09 -18.80
CA PRO A 35 -15.27 5.95 -17.61
C PRO A 35 -14.83 4.51 -17.39
N ARG A 36 -13.57 4.29 -17.00
CA ARG A 36 -13.03 2.95 -16.73
C ARG A 36 -13.82 2.21 -15.67
N THR A 37 -14.41 2.92 -14.73
CA THR A 37 -15.28 2.35 -13.69
C THR A 37 -16.57 1.73 -14.22
N LYS A 38 -17.06 2.20 -15.37
CA LYS A 38 -18.25 1.65 -16.05
C LYS A 38 -17.93 0.47 -16.97
N THR A 39 -16.67 0.32 -17.37
CA THR A 39 -16.24 -0.79 -18.27
C THR A 39 -15.64 -1.97 -17.52
N ALA A 40 -15.56 -1.90 -16.19
CA ALA A 40 -15.03 -2.98 -15.36
C ALA A 40 -16.00 -4.18 -15.32
N ASP A 41 -15.44 -5.37 -15.34
CA ASP A 41 -16.19 -6.64 -15.22
C ASP A 41 -16.46 -6.99 -13.76
N LYS A 42 -15.57 -6.53 -12.88
CA LYS A 42 -15.61 -6.83 -11.45
C LYS A 42 -15.15 -5.63 -10.62
N VAL A 43 -15.80 -5.41 -9.49
CA VAL A 43 -15.38 -4.44 -8.48
C VAL A 43 -15.11 -5.18 -7.17
N VAL A 44 -13.93 -4.94 -6.58
CA VAL A 44 -13.51 -5.57 -5.32
C VAL A 44 -13.20 -4.49 -4.31
N GLN A 45 -13.62 -4.68 -3.07
CA GLN A 45 -13.26 -3.82 -1.97
C GLN A 45 -11.86 -4.17 -1.44
N SER A 46 -11.11 -3.16 -1.03
CA SER A 46 -9.78 -3.28 -0.44
C SER A 46 -9.49 -2.10 0.50
N VAL A 47 -8.34 -2.13 1.13
CA VAL A 47 -7.85 -1.07 2.00
C VAL A 47 -6.60 -0.44 1.38
N CYS A 48 -6.47 0.87 1.53
CA CYS A 48 -5.31 1.62 1.04
C CYS A 48 -4.02 1.17 1.76
N PRO A 49 -2.93 0.83 1.04
CA PRO A 49 -1.73 0.25 1.62
C PRO A 49 -0.73 1.29 2.18
N PHE A 50 -1.04 2.60 2.16
CA PHE A 50 -0.03 3.63 2.43
C PHE A 50 0.13 4.03 3.90
N CYS A 51 -0.91 3.89 4.72
CA CYS A 51 -0.81 4.23 6.14
C CYS A 51 -1.95 3.61 6.94
N ALA A 52 -1.80 3.63 8.28
CA ALA A 52 -2.75 3.05 9.23
C ALA A 52 -4.13 3.74 9.31
N VAL A 53 -4.40 4.78 8.51
CA VAL A 53 -5.75 5.37 8.41
C VAL A 53 -6.75 4.36 7.87
N GLY A 54 -6.33 3.43 7.01
CA GLY A 54 -7.20 2.35 6.52
C GLY A 54 -8.31 2.84 5.59
N CYS A 55 -8.03 3.80 4.71
CA CYS A 55 -9.02 4.28 3.74
C CYS A 55 -9.52 3.15 2.86
N GLY A 56 -10.85 2.96 2.78
CA GLY A 56 -11.47 1.98 1.89
C GLY A 56 -11.28 2.33 0.41
N GLN A 57 -11.02 1.32 -0.41
CA GLN A 57 -10.85 1.45 -1.85
C GLN A 57 -11.75 0.48 -2.61
N ARG A 58 -12.23 0.89 -3.78
CA ARG A 58 -12.85 0.04 -4.80
C ARG A 58 -11.88 -0.18 -5.93
N ILE A 59 -11.56 -1.44 -6.17
CA ILE A 59 -10.65 -1.87 -7.24
C ILE A 59 -11.49 -2.35 -8.40
N TYR A 60 -11.40 -1.66 -9.52
CA TYR A 60 -12.09 -1.97 -10.77
C TYR A 60 -11.20 -2.84 -11.64
N VAL A 61 -11.67 -4.02 -11.96
CA VAL A 61 -10.94 -5.03 -12.74
C VAL A 61 -11.66 -5.24 -14.07
N LYS A 62 -10.91 -5.36 -15.15
CA LYS A 62 -11.36 -5.74 -16.48
C LYS A 62 -10.38 -6.71 -17.10
N ASP A 63 -10.87 -7.81 -17.65
CA ASP A 63 -10.05 -8.85 -18.30
C ASP A 63 -8.87 -9.31 -17.41
N GLY A 64 -9.11 -9.46 -16.09
CA GLY A 64 -8.09 -9.85 -15.11
C GLY A 64 -7.09 -8.75 -14.71
N ALA A 65 -7.16 -7.55 -15.32
CA ALA A 65 -6.26 -6.44 -15.02
C ALA A 65 -6.94 -5.31 -14.22
N ILE A 66 -6.20 -4.65 -13.34
CA ILE A 66 -6.70 -3.47 -12.61
C ILE A 66 -6.74 -2.28 -13.57
N VAL A 67 -7.96 -1.79 -13.86
CA VAL A 67 -8.16 -0.64 -14.74
C VAL A 67 -8.29 0.67 -14.00
N GLN A 68 -8.85 0.66 -12.76
CA GLN A 68 -9.01 1.84 -11.92
C GLN A 68 -9.04 1.46 -10.44
N ILE A 69 -8.62 2.38 -9.56
CA ILE A 69 -8.81 2.29 -8.11
C ILE A 69 -9.36 3.64 -7.65
N GLU A 70 -10.45 3.61 -6.88
CA GLU A 70 -11.10 4.81 -6.33
C GLU A 70 -11.44 4.59 -4.85
N GLY A 71 -11.78 5.67 -4.14
CA GLY A 71 -12.25 5.57 -2.76
C GLY A 71 -13.59 4.84 -2.67
N ASP A 72 -13.76 4.03 -1.64
CA ASP A 72 -15.02 3.35 -1.36
C ASP A 72 -15.97 4.29 -0.59
N PRO A 73 -17.10 4.71 -1.18
CA PRO A 73 -18.09 5.56 -0.49
C PRO A 73 -18.69 4.90 0.76
N ASP A 74 -18.72 3.56 0.81
CA ASP A 74 -19.30 2.82 1.91
C ASP A 74 -18.29 2.62 3.07
N SER A 75 -17.04 3.02 2.89
CA SER A 75 -16.04 2.99 3.96
C SER A 75 -16.44 3.92 5.10
N PRO A 76 -16.57 3.43 6.35
CA PRO A 76 -16.91 4.25 7.50
C PRO A 76 -15.80 5.27 7.82
N ILE A 77 -14.57 5.02 7.40
CA ILE A 77 -13.39 5.84 7.68
C ILE A 77 -13.26 6.96 6.65
N SER A 78 -13.13 6.63 5.37
CA SER A 78 -12.79 7.59 4.32
C SER A 78 -13.99 8.10 3.53
N ARG A 79 -15.12 7.39 3.53
CA ARG A 79 -16.37 7.77 2.85
C ARG A 79 -16.13 8.21 1.39
N GLY A 80 -15.36 7.41 0.65
CA GLY A 80 -15.00 7.66 -0.74
C GLY A 80 -13.84 8.64 -0.97
N ARG A 81 -13.27 9.22 0.09
CA ARG A 81 -12.15 10.17 -0.05
C ARG A 81 -10.80 9.45 -0.01
N LEU A 82 -9.89 9.88 -0.86
CA LEU A 82 -8.49 9.44 -0.87
C LEU A 82 -7.57 10.66 -0.91
N CYS A 83 -6.47 10.58 -0.18
CA CYS A 83 -5.37 11.53 -0.33
C CYS A 83 -4.61 11.27 -1.65
N PRO A 84 -3.68 12.13 -2.07
CA PRO A 84 -2.92 11.93 -3.32
C PRO A 84 -2.21 10.57 -3.41
N LYS A 85 -1.69 10.03 -2.30
CA LYS A 85 -1.06 8.70 -2.28
C LYS A 85 -2.10 7.60 -2.55
N GLY A 86 -3.23 7.62 -1.82
CA GLY A 86 -4.31 6.66 -2.01
C GLY A 86 -4.88 6.68 -3.44
N SER A 87 -4.98 7.84 -4.06
CA SER A 87 -5.39 7.98 -5.46
C SER A 87 -4.38 7.41 -6.45
N ALA A 88 -3.09 7.33 -6.07
CA ALA A 88 -2.01 6.77 -6.88
C ALA A 88 -1.82 5.25 -6.68
N THR A 89 -2.63 4.57 -5.86
CA THR A 89 -2.47 3.15 -5.53
C THR A 89 -2.38 2.27 -6.77
N LYS A 90 -3.20 2.52 -7.80
CA LYS A 90 -3.11 1.76 -9.07
C LYS A 90 -1.71 1.82 -9.66
N ASN A 91 -1.13 3.01 -9.76
CA ASN A 91 0.20 3.18 -10.35
C ASN A 91 1.29 2.45 -9.55
N MET A 92 1.18 2.45 -8.21
CA MET A 92 2.09 1.68 -7.36
C MET A 92 1.97 0.17 -7.62
N VAL A 93 0.74 -0.36 -7.66
CA VAL A 93 0.51 -1.81 -7.80
C VAL A 93 0.90 -2.32 -9.18
N THR A 94 0.63 -1.55 -10.23
CA THR A 94 0.88 -1.95 -11.63
C THR A 94 2.22 -1.42 -12.19
N SER A 95 3.06 -0.81 -11.37
CA SER A 95 4.34 -0.26 -11.80
C SER A 95 5.28 -1.37 -12.30
N PRO A 96 5.89 -1.20 -13.49
CA PRO A 96 6.92 -2.11 -13.98
C PRO A 96 8.21 -2.06 -13.14
N LEU A 97 8.36 -1.03 -12.31
CA LEU A 97 9.52 -0.87 -11.40
C LEU A 97 9.31 -1.57 -10.06
N ARG A 98 8.15 -2.21 -9.85
CA ARG A 98 7.86 -2.94 -8.61
C ARG A 98 8.72 -4.18 -8.53
N GLU A 99 9.52 -4.29 -7.46
CA GLU A 99 10.25 -5.52 -7.16
C GLU A 99 9.27 -6.62 -6.72
N THR A 100 9.35 -7.76 -7.38
CA THR A 100 8.51 -8.93 -7.12
C THR A 100 9.30 -10.13 -6.64
N LYS A 101 10.64 -9.99 -6.54
CA LYS A 101 11.55 -11.04 -6.08
C LYS A 101 12.39 -10.54 -4.92
N VAL A 102 12.84 -11.49 -4.10
CA VAL A 102 13.75 -11.17 -3.02
C VAL A 102 15.13 -10.84 -3.59
N LYS A 103 15.69 -9.70 -3.19
CA LYS A 103 17.04 -9.28 -3.53
C LYS A 103 17.93 -9.49 -2.32
N TYR A 104 19.02 -10.22 -2.50
CA TYR A 104 20.04 -10.47 -1.49
C TYR A 104 21.40 -9.97 -1.96
N ARG A 105 22.14 -9.38 -1.07
CA ARG A 105 23.53 -8.99 -1.32
C ARG A 105 24.42 -9.60 -0.23
N ARG A 106 25.44 -10.34 -0.64
CA ARG A 106 26.40 -10.95 0.28
C ARG A 106 27.11 -9.87 1.10
N PRO A 107 27.53 -10.18 2.34
CA PRO A 107 28.40 -9.28 3.11
C PRO A 107 29.61 -8.84 2.27
N TYR A 108 29.85 -7.54 2.24
CA TYR A 108 30.91 -6.89 1.43
C TYR A 108 30.78 -7.07 -0.10
N GLY A 109 29.73 -7.72 -0.58
CA GLY A 109 29.45 -7.85 -2.02
C GLY A 109 28.92 -6.54 -2.63
N THR A 110 29.10 -6.39 -3.95
CA THR A 110 28.59 -5.25 -4.73
C THR A 110 27.39 -5.65 -5.58
N GLU A 111 27.19 -6.94 -5.83
CA GLU A 111 26.15 -7.46 -6.70
C GLU A 111 24.92 -7.92 -5.91
N TRP A 112 23.73 -7.75 -6.52
CA TRP A 112 22.48 -8.27 -6.01
C TRP A 112 22.13 -9.60 -6.66
N GLU A 113 21.76 -10.56 -5.83
CA GLU A 113 21.29 -11.88 -6.23
C GLU A 113 19.77 -11.99 -6.03
N GLU A 114 19.08 -12.66 -6.93
CA GLU A 114 17.68 -12.99 -6.75
C GLU A 114 17.55 -14.32 -6.01
N LEU A 115 16.77 -14.33 -4.95
CA LEU A 115 16.47 -15.54 -4.18
C LEU A 115 14.99 -15.90 -4.34
N SER A 116 14.67 -17.20 -4.21
CA SER A 116 13.30 -17.63 -3.94
C SER A 116 12.86 -17.16 -2.55
N LEU A 117 11.55 -17.03 -2.35
CA LEU A 117 11.01 -16.68 -1.03
C LEU A 117 11.39 -17.71 0.02
N GLU A 118 11.37 -19.00 -0.32
CA GLU A 118 11.76 -20.12 0.54
C GLU A 118 13.21 -19.98 0.99
N GLN A 119 14.15 -19.84 0.04
CA GLN A 119 15.57 -19.65 0.37
C GLN A 119 15.79 -18.43 1.28
N ALA A 120 15.13 -17.30 1.00
CA ALA A 120 15.26 -16.11 1.82
C ALA A 120 14.71 -16.32 3.23
N THR A 121 13.58 -17.01 3.35
CA THR A 121 12.96 -17.32 4.64
C THR A 121 13.85 -18.24 5.48
N ASP A 122 14.42 -19.29 4.89
CA ASP A 122 15.36 -20.19 5.57
C ASP A 122 16.60 -19.46 6.06
N MET A 123 17.20 -18.62 5.22
CA MET A 123 18.35 -17.80 5.61
C MET A 123 18.05 -16.85 6.76
N ILE A 124 16.86 -16.26 6.79
CA ILE A 124 16.40 -15.39 7.87
C ILE A 124 16.19 -16.22 9.15
N ALA A 125 15.48 -17.35 9.04
CA ALA A 125 15.22 -18.25 10.16
C ALA A 125 16.50 -18.73 10.83
N ASP A 126 17.46 -19.19 10.03
CA ASP A 126 18.79 -19.63 10.52
C ASP A 126 19.53 -18.51 11.26
N ARG A 127 19.46 -17.28 10.75
CA ARG A 127 20.08 -16.14 11.40
C ARG A 127 19.41 -15.82 12.73
N VAL A 128 18.07 -15.82 12.77
CA VAL A 128 17.29 -15.57 13.99
C VAL A 128 17.57 -16.63 15.05
N ILE A 129 17.54 -17.92 14.67
CA ILE A 129 17.79 -19.05 15.58
C ILE A 129 19.19 -18.95 16.19
N ARG A 130 20.22 -18.75 15.37
CA ARG A 130 21.61 -18.61 15.83
C ARG A 130 21.77 -17.40 16.75
N THR A 131 21.34 -16.21 16.29
CA THR A 131 21.48 -15.00 17.10
C THR A 131 20.76 -15.13 18.44
N ARG A 132 19.58 -15.76 18.45
CA ARG A 132 18.84 -16.02 19.68
C ARG A 132 19.61 -16.96 20.62
N ALA A 133 20.15 -18.05 20.09
CA ALA A 133 20.95 -19.01 20.88
C ALA A 133 22.19 -18.36 21.48
N ASP A 134 22.91 -17.55 20.69
CA ASP A 134 24.16 -16.90 21.09
C ASP A 134 23.95 -15.77 22.13
N THR A 135 22.74 -15.20 22.22
CA THR A 135 22.46 -14.00 23.04
C THR A 135 21.33 -14.21 24.03
N TRP A 136 20.94 -15.46 24.27
CA TRP A 136 19.88 -15.78 25.21
C TRP A 136 20.31 -15.57 26.66
N GLU A 137 19.50 -14.91 27.46
CA GLU A 137 19.67 -14.67 28.86
C GLU A 137 18.54 -15.32 29.65
N ASP A 138 18.82 -16.40 30.40
CA ASP A 138 17.84 -17.07 31.27
C ASP A 138 17.53 -16.26 32.51
N GLU A 139 18.56 -15.73 33.17
CA GLU A 139 18.48 -15.05 34.45
C GLU A 139 19.33 -13.79 34.48
N ASN A 140 18.99 -12.87 35.38
CA ASN A 140 19.84 -11.72 35.69
C ASN A 140 20.86 -12.08 36.82
N ARG A 141 21.68 -11.09 37.23
CA ARG A 141 22.70 -11.25 38.28
C ARG A 141 22.12 -11.61 39.66
N ASP A 142 20.82 -11.34 39.89
CA ASP A 142 20.11 -11.64 41.15
C ASP A 142 19.30 -12.95 41.03
N HIS A 143 19.60 -13.81 40.06
CA HIS A 143 18.91 -15.08 39.76
C HIS A 143 17.40 -14.93 39.48
N LYS A 144 16.96 -13.77 38.98
CA LYS A 144 15.59 -13.57 38.55
C LYS A 144 15.45 -13.95 37.07
N PRO A 145 14.39 -14.69 36.68
CA PRO A 145 14.20 -15.14 35.32
C PRO A 145 14.02 -13.95 34.37
N LEU A 146 14.77 -13.94 33.28
CA LEU A 146 14.66 -12.97 32.18
C LEU A 146 14.02 -13.58 30.93
N ASN A 147 14.45 -14.76 30.52
CA ASN A 147 13.98 -15.46 29.34
C ASN A 147 13.94 -14.55 28.10
N ARG A 148 15.04 -13.86 27.81
CA ARG A 148 15.11 -12.84 26.75
C ARG A 148 16.34 -12.95 25.87
N THR A 149 16.26 -12.25 24.74
CA THR A 149 17.42 -11.95 23.88
C THR A 149 17.50 -10.45 23.59
N LEU A 150 18.70 -9.90 23.58
CA LEU A 150 19.01 -8.54 23.12
C LEU A 150 19.75 -8.57 21.76
N GLY A 151 19.94 -9.74 21.15
CA GLY A 151 20.71 -9.91 19.92
C GLY A 151 20.06 -9.33 18.66
N PHE A 152 18.76 -9.10 18.69
CA PHE A 152 18.03 -8.44 17.60
C PHE A 152 16.82 -7.68 18.11
N ALA A 153 16.31 -6.79 17.27
CA ALA A 153 15.16 -5.95 17.53
C ALA A 153 14.24 -5.92 16.31
N PHE A 154 13.00 -5.56 16.52
CA PHE A 154 12.05 -5.27 15.46
C PHE A 154 11.67 -3.79 15.47
N LEU A 155 11.76 -3.16 14.31
CA LEU A 155 11.28 -1.80 14.07
C LEU A 155 10.21 -1.84 12.98
N GLY A 156 8.96 -1.63 13.37
CA GLY A 156 7.81 -1.58 12.47
C GLY A 156 7.66 -0.25 11.73
N GLY A 157 6.63 -0.16 10.94
CA GLY A 157 6.30 1.02 10.14
C GLY A 157 4.84 1.47 10.27
N ALA A 158 4.56 2.67 9.79
CA ALA A 158 3.22 3.28 9.82
C ALA A 158 2.23 2.67 8.81
N THR A 159 2.66 1.72 7.99
CA THR A 159 1.83 1.07 6.96
C THR A 159 1.31 -0.30 7.37
N LEU A 160 1.71 -0.79 8.55
CA LEU A 160 1.25 -2.05 9.10
C LEU A 160 -0.18 -1.91 9.63
N ASP A 161 -1.03 -2.89 9.35
CA ASP A 161 -2.36 -2.97 9.92
C ASP A 161 -2.36 -3.49 11.37
N THR A 162 -3.53 -3.54 12.00
CA THR A 162 -3.67 -3.96 13.40
C THR A 162 -3.31 -5.43 13.59
N GLU A 163 -3.71 -6.28 12.65
CA GLU A 163 -3.46 -7.73 12.66
C GLU A 163 -1.98 -8.04 12.50
N GLU A 164 -1.30 -7.34 11.58
CA GLU A 164 0.15 -7.44 11.39
C GLU A 164 0.91 -7.02 12.65
N ASN A 165 0.57 -5.88 13.25
CA ASN A 165 1.17 -5.41 14.49
C ASN A 165 0.97 -6.41 15.65
N TYR A 166 -0.23 -6.99 15.76
CA TYR A 166 -0.52 -8.02 16.77
C TYR A 166 0.34 -9.27 16.57
N LEU A 167 0.39 -9.80 15.35
CA LEU A 167 1.19 -10.99 15.03
C LEU A 167 2.67 -10.78 15.28
N ILE A 168 3.21 -9.64 14.86
CA ILE A 168 4.61 -9.25 15.08
C ILE A 168 4.91 -9.19 16.57
N LYS A 169 4.11 -8.47 17.35
CA LYS A 169 4.30 -8.36 18.79
C LYS A 169 4.24 -9.72 19.48
N LYS A 170 3.27 -10.55 19.13
CA LYS A 170 3.10 -11.89 19.67
C LYS A 170 4.30 -12.78 19.35
N PHE A 171 4.72 -12.81 18.08
CA PHE A 171 5.83 -13.63 17.62
C PHE A 171 7.15 -13.24 18.27
N PHE A 172 7.53 -11.96 18.19
CA PHE A 172 8.81 -11.49 18.72
C PHE A 172 8.86 -11.56 20.25
N SER A 173 7.76 -11.25 20.95
CA SER A 173 7.71 -11.42 22.42
C SER A 173 7.79 -12.87 22.82
N GLY A 174 7.12 -13.79 22.10
CA GLY A 174 7.23 -15.23 22.32
C GLY A 174 8.64 -15.77 22.06
N ALA A 175 9.38 -15.16 21.15
CA ALA A 175 10.79 -15.46 20.90
C ALA A 175 11.75 -14.84 21.94
N GLY A 176 11.27 -14.09 22.93
CA GLY A 176 12.07 -13.45 23.96
C GLY A 176 12.71 -12.12 23.55
N VAL A 177 12.28 -11.54 22.43
CA VAL A 177 12.79 -10.25 21.95
C VAL A 177 12.20 -9.10 22.79
N VAL A 178 13.06 -8.26 23.36
CA VAL A 178 12.65 -7.14 24.21
C VAL A 178 12.27 -5.92 23.36
N SER A 179 13.10 -5.59 22.38
CA SER A 179 12.95 -4.38 21.58
C SER A 179 12.02 -4.65 20.38
N VAL A 180 10.73 -4.43 20.59
CA VAL A 180 9.70 -4.50 19.56
C VAL A 180 8.99 -3.16 19.50
N GLU A 181 9.41 -2.33 18.57
CA GLU A 181 8.98 -0.94 18.43
C GLU A 181 8.31 -0.69 17.08
N ASN A 182 7.51 0.37 17.03
CA ASN A 182 6.89 0.83 15.78
C ASN A 182 7.28 2.28 15.53
N GLN A 183 7.52 2.63 14.28
CA GLN A 183 7.95 3.97 13.85
C GLN A 183 6.97 5.07 14.33
N ALA A 184 5.69 4.81 14.38
CA ALA A 184 4.69 5.78 14.82
C ALA A 184 4.75 6.09 16.34
N ARG A 185 5.56 5.35 17.10
CA ARG A 185 5.71 5.49 18.56
C ARG A 185 6.95 6.33 18.94
N ILE A 186 7.81 6.62 18.01
CA ILE A 186 9.04 7.39 18.24
C ILE A 186 8.73 8.87 18.44
#